data_37e97e5b0632cda9ef9d9d6b912c27aa
#
_entry.id   37e97e5b0632cda9ef9d9d6b912c27aa
#
_cell.length_a   1.000
_cell.length_b   1.000
_cell.length_c   1.000
_cell.angle_alpha   90.00
_cell.angle_beta   90.00
_cell.angle_gamma   90.00
#
_symmetry.space_group_name_H-M   'P 1'
#
loop_
_entity.id
_entity.type
_entity.pdbx_description
1 polymer ?
#
loop_
_entity_poly.entity_id
_entity_poly.type
_entity_poly.pdbx_seq_one_letter_code
_entity_poly.pdbx_strand_id
1 'polypeptide(L)'
;MGLQRPGWLKPAPDSVVADNIKLGKWPWVDAVHLLWTVWVFITPMFGAGYTLRWALITLWSFPLFIVFYLLTLISARRHAPIFALAMIVLSMALLPIYPSGMNYFVFGCVMLRTNRCISVRHYLLELVLLNIAFVSLAWWIGYPWQVVAWIPALTVIIGLIVNVERTSSEKDAALRLSHEEVRRLAATAERERIGRDLHDLLGHTLSLITLKMELSLSLIHISEP
;
A
#
# COMPACT_ATOMS: atom_id res chain seq x y z
N MET A 1 -29.01 -8.48 3.27
CA MET A 1 -28.65 -9.83 2.79
C MET A 1 -27.17 -9.82 2.43
N GLY A 2 -26.29 -10.20 3.37
CA GLY A 2 -24.83 -10.21 3.13
C GLY A 2 -24.48 -11.48 2.35
N LEU A 3 -24.12 -11.33 1.09
CA LEU A 3 -23.50 -12.39 0.32
C LEU A 3 -22.24 -12.87 1.06
N GLN A 4 -22.31 -14.08 1.63
CA GLN A 4 -21.14 -14.73 2.22
C GLN A 4 -20.14 -14.96 1.08
N ARG A 5 -19.06 -14.16 1.07
CA ARG A 5 -17.97 -14.30 0.10
C ARG A 5 -17.33 -15.69 0.30
N PRO A 6 -17.12 -16.46 -0.78
CA PRO A 6 -16.43 -17.75 -0.69
C PRO A 6 -15.08 -17.57 0.00
N GLY A 7 -14.67 -18.55 0.82
CA GLY A 7 -13.48 -18.45 1.68
C GLY A 7 -12.17 -18.12 0.96
N TRP A 8 -12.03 -18.50 -0.31
CA TRP A 8 -10.88 -18.22 -1.17
C TRP A 8 -10.82 -16.76 -1.71
N LEU A 9 -11.93 -16.00 -1.61
CA LEU A 9 -12.02 -14.57 -1.95
C LEU A 9 -11.84 -13.66 -0.71
N LYS A 10 -11.62 -14.25 0.47
CA LYS A 10 -11.31 -13.45 1.66
C LYS A 10 -9.83 -13.00 1.57
N PRO A 11 -9.55 -11.70 1.56
CA PRO A 11 -8.17 -11.24 1.53
C PRO A 11 -7.46 -11.71 2.80
N ALA A 12 -6.21 -12.15 2.65
CA ALA A 12 -5.38 -12.49 3.80
C ALA A 12 -5.20 -11.23 4.68
N PRO A 13 -5.07 -11.38 6.01
CA PRO A 13 -5.01 -10.26 6.94
C PRO A 13 -3.79 -9.34 6.73
N ASP A 14 -2.77 -9.81 6.03
CA ASP A 14 -1.54 -9.11 5.64
C ASP A 14 -1.45 -8.84 4.12
N SER A 15 -2.56 -8.97 3.38
CA SER A 15 -2.62 -8.70 1.94
C SER A 15 -2.68 -7.19 1.63
N VAL A 16 -2.39 -6.82 0.38
CA VAL A 16 -2.52 -5.43 -0.11
C VAL A 16 -3.93 -4.90 0.10
N VAL A 17 -4.94 -5.71 -0.23
CA VAL A 17 -6.35 -5.34 -0.04
C VAL A 17 -6.67 -5.08 1.43
N ALA A 18 -6.14 -5.92 2.35
CA ALA A 18 -6.34 -5.73 3.79
C ALA A 18 -5.65 -4.45 4.29
N ASP A 19 -4.46 -4.14 3.79
CA ASP A 19 -3.73 -2.93 4.14
C ASP A 19 -4.45 -1.67 3.63
N ASN A 20 -5.00 -1.70 2.41
CA ASN A 20 -5.82 -0.61 1.88
C ASN A 20 -7.05 -0.34 2.78
N ILE A 21 -7.72 -1.40 3.25
CA ILE A 21 -8.85 -1.28 4.18
C ILE A 21 -8.41 -0.64 5.51
N LYS A 22 -7.28 -1.07 6.09
CA LYS A 22 -6.72 -0.49 7.32
C LYS A 22 -6.37 0.99 7.18
N LEU A 23 -5.92 1.41 6.00
CA LEU A 23 -5.59 2.80 5.67
C LEU A 23 -6.83 3.64 5.31
N GLY A 24 -8.05 3.07 5.34
CA GLY A 24 -9.27 3.76 4.95
C GLY A 24 -9.38 4.04 3.46
N LYS A 25 -8.55 3.37 2.63
CA LYS A 25 -8.60 3.43 1.17
C LYS A 25 -9.63 2.44 0.63
N TRP A 26 -10.07 2.67 -0.62
CA TRP A 26 -10.91 1.68 -1.28
C TRP A 26 -10.13 0.35 -1.46
N PRO A 27 -10.74 -0.81 -1.14
CA PRO A 27 -10.03 -2.11 -1.14
C PRO A 27 -9.33 -2.44 -2.46
N TRP A 28 -9.92 -2.01 -3.57
CA TRP A 28 -9.48 -2.32 -4.93
C TRP A 28 -8.84 -1.12 -5.64
N VAL A 29 -8.27 -0.18 -4.91
CA VAL A 29 -7.63 1.01 -5.50
C VAL A 29 -6.51 0.61 -6.48
N ASP A 30 -5.77 -0.45 -6.18
CA ASP A 30 -4.70 -0.95 -7.04
C ASP A 30 -5.22 -1.57 -8.35
N ALA A 31 -6.52 -1.92 -8.42
CA ALA A 31 -7.12 -2.41 -9.67
C ALA A 31 -7.15 -1.34 -10.78
N VAL A 32 -6.97 -0.06 -10.45
CA VAL A 32 -6.81 1.01 -11.43
C VAL A 32 -5.65 0.74 -12.39
N HIS A 33 -4.61 0.07 -11.93
CA HIS A 33 -3.47 -0.29 -12.78
C HIS A 33 -3.86 -1.22 -13.93
N LEU A 34 -4.96 -1.98 -13.81
CA LEU A 34 -5.47 -2.81 -14.90
C LEU A 34 -5.89 -2.00 -16.14
N LEU A 35 -6.08 -0.69 -16.03
CA LEU A 35 -6.31 0.17 -17.19
C LEU A 35 -5.12 0.11 -18.18
N TRP A 36 -3.91 -0.10 -17.69
CA TRP A 36 -2.72 -0.27 -18.53
C TRP A 36 -2.73 -1.57 -19.34
N THR A 37 -3.61 -2.54 -19.01
CA THR A 37 -3.79 -3.75 -19.84
C THR A 37 -4.35 -3.46 -21.22
N VAL A 38 -4.86 -2.25 -21.45
CA VAL A 38 -5.27 -1.78 -22.79
C VAL A 38 -4.12 -1.96 -23.81
N TRP A 39 -2.87 -1.87 -23.39
CA TRP A 39 -1.72 -2.09 -24.24
C TRP A 39 -1.63 -3.51 -24.81
N VAL A 40 -2.19 -4.53 -24.13
CA VAL A 40 -2.29 -5.89 -24.68
C VAL A 40 -3.09 -5.89 -25.98
N PHE A 41 -4.12 -5.07 -26.04
CA PHE A 41 -5.00 -4.94 -27.20
C PHE A 41 -4.49 -3.94 -28.25
N ILE A 42 -3.66 -2.97 -27.86
CA ILE A 42 -3.07 -1.99 -28.78
C ILE A 42 -1.83 -2.56 -29.47
N THR A 43 -1.05 -3.41 -28.81
CA THR A 43 0.22 -3.97 -29.33
C THR A 43 0.10 -4.58 -30.74
N PRO A 44 -0.96 -5.34 -31.12
CA PRO A 44 -1.09 -5.88 -32.46
C PRO A 44 -1.10 -4.82 -33.56
N MET A 45 -1.55 -3.60 -33.27
CA MET A 45 -1.60 -2.50 -34.26
C MET A 45 -0.21 -2.09 -34.76
N PHE A 46 0.82 -2.33 -33.94
CA PHE A 46 2.22 -2.00 -34.26
C PHE A 46 3.00 -3.18 -34.91
N GLY A 47 2.33 -4.30 -35.15
CA GLY A 47 2.96 -5.51 -35.65
C GLY A 47 2.12 -6.25 -36.71
N ALA A 48 1.92 -7.55 -36.53
CA ALA A 48 1.20 -8.41 -37.48
C ALA A 48 -0.32 -8.17 -37.60
N GLY A 49 -0.86 -7.22 -36.84
CA GLY A 49 -2.29 -6.97 -36.76
C GLY A 49 -3.05 -7.99 -35.90
N TYR A 50 -4.37 -7.93 -35.95
CA TYR A 50 -5.25 -8.84 -35.21
C TYR A 50 -5.43 -10.14 -35.97
N THR A 51 -4.65 -11.16 -35.59
CA THR A 51 -4.74 -12.49 -36.18
C THR A 51 -5.59 -13.42 -35.30
N LEU A 52 -6.14 -14.49 -35.89
CA LEU A 52 -6.85 -15.52 -35.12
C LEU A 52 -5.95 -16.14 -34.03
N ARG A 53 -4.67 -16.33 -34.34
CA ARG A 53 -3.67 -16.81 -33.37
C ARG A 53 -3.55 -15.87 -32.18
N TRP A 54 -3.45 -14.55 -32.42
CA TRP A 54 -3.43 -13.56 -31.35
C TRP A 54 -4.69 -13.65 -30.50
N ALA A 55 -5.87 -13.72 -31.10
CA ALA A 55 -7.15 -13.78 -30.40
C ALA A 55 -7.25 -15.04 -29.51
N LEU A 56 -6.85 -16.20 -30.01
CA LEU A 56 -6.86 -17.45 -29.25
C LEU A 56 -5.89 -17.43 -28.07
N ILE A 57 -4.68 -16.89 -28.27
CA ILE A 57 -3.69 -16.78 -27.18
C ILE A 57 -4.19 -15.76 -26.13
N THR A 58 -4.75 -14.63 -26.55
CA THR A 58 -5.31 -13.63 -25.63
C THR A 58 -6.45 -14.22 -24.81
N LEU A 59 -7.33 -15.02 -25.42
CA LEU A 59 -8.52 -15.59 -24.78
C LEU A 59 -8.18 -16.43 -23.54
N TRP A 60 -7.05 -17.12 -23.50
CA TRP A 60 -6.65 -17.92 -22.33
C TRP A 60 -5.58 -17.21 -21.49
N SER A 61 -4.63 -16.50 -22.10
CA SER A 61 -3.51 -15.90 -21.36
C SER A 61 -3.93 -14.67 -20.56
N PHE A 62 -4.86 -13.86 -21.09
CA PHE A 62 -5.34 -12.66 -20.42
C PHE A 62 -6.15 -12.96 -19.16
N PRO A 63 -7.14 -13.88 -19.15
CA PRO A 63 -7.79 -14.28 -17.89
C PRO A 63 -6.83 -14.90 -16.88
N LEU A 64 -5.87 -15.71 -17.33
CA LEU A 64 -4.85 -16.30 -16.45
C LEU A 64 -3.98 -15.21 -15.80
N PHE A 65 -3.55 -14.20 -16.57
CA PHE A 65 -2.85 -13.04 -16.07
C PHE A 65 -3.70 -12.28 -15.03
N ILE A 66 -4.99 -12.03 -15.31
CA ILE A 66 -5.90 -11.36 -14.37
C ILE A 66 -6.01 -12.14 -13.06
N VAL A 67 -6.11 -13.48 -13.13
CA VAL A 67 -6.14 -14.33 -11.95
C VAL A 67 -4.85 -14.18 -11.13
N PHE A 68 -3.67 -14.23 -11.75
CA PHE A 68 -2.40 -14.03 -11.05
C PHE A 68 -2.30 -12.64 -10.43
N TYR A 69 -2.75 -11.61 -11.15
CA TYR A 69 -2.80 -10.24 -10.65
C TYR A 69 -3.68 -10.13 -9.40
N LEU A 70 -4.91 -10.64 -9.45
CA LEU A 70 -5.83 -10.63 -8.31
C LEU A 70 -5.30 -11.44 -7.13
N LEU A 71 -4.69 -12.60 -7.40
CA LEU A 71 -4.05 -13.41 -6.37
C LEU A 71 -2.88 -12.68 -5.70
N THR A 72 -2.13 -11.87 -6.45
CA THR A 72 -1.07 -11.02 -5.87
C THR A 72 -1.65 -10.00 -4.88
N LEU A 73 -2.82 -9.44 -5.15
CA LEU A 73 -3.48 -8.45 -4.27
C LEU A 73 -4.13 -9.06 -3.02
N ILE A 74 -4.68 -10.29 -3.14
CA ILE A 74 -5.47 -10.93 -2.09
C ILE A 74 -4.62 -11.84 -1.20
N SER A 75 -3.55 -12.42 -1.75
CA SER A 75 -2.71 -13.39 -1.04
C SER A 75 -1.89 -12.76 0.08
N ALA A 76 -1.51 -13.61 1.05
CA ALA A 76 -0.58 -13.25 2.10
C ALA A 76 0.76 -12.76 1.50
N ARG A 77 1.41 -11.81 2.16
CA ARG A 77 2.69 -11.21 1.72
C ARG A 77 3.76 -12.25 1.35
N ARG A 78 3.73 -13.40 2.02
CA ARG A 78 4.65 -14.52 1.76
C ARG A 78 4.46 -15.13 0.36
N HIS A 79 3.22 -15.23 -0.13
CA HIS A 79 2.88 -15.93 -1.37
C HIS A 79 2.71 -14.97 -2.56
N ALA A 80 2.41 -13.71 -2.34
CA ALA A 80 2.21 -12.71 -3.39
C ALA A 80 3.36 -12.65 -4.42
N PRO A 81 4.66 -12.72 -4.03
CA PRO A 81 5.76 -12.75 -5.00
C PRO A 81 5.72 -13.94 -5.95
N ILE A 82 5.15 -15.08 -5.54
CA ILE A 82 5.02 -16.27 -6.40
C ILE A 82 4.11 -15.95 -7.60
N PHE A 83 3.00 -15.28 -7.36
CA PHE A 83 2.07 -14.90 -8.43
C PHE A 83 2.63 -13.80 -9.32
N ALA A 84 3.40 -12.85 -8.75
CA ALA A 84 4.13 -11.86 -9.53
C ALA A 84 5.19 -12.52 -10.44
N LEU A 85 5.95 -13.49 -9.93
CA LEU A 85 6.88 -14.31 -10.73
C LEU A 85 6.14 -15.14 -11.78
N ALA A 86 4.96 -15.68 -11.47
CA ALA A 86 4.15 -16.40 -12.44
C ALA A 86 3.74 -15.52 -13.62
N MET A 87 3.41 -14.24 -13.41
CA MET A 87 3.15 -13.28 -14.49
C MET A 87 4.40 -13.04 -15.35
N ILE A 88 5.60 -12.93 -14.75
CA ILE A 88 6.87 -12.76 -15.45
C ILE A 88 7.17 -14.00 -16.29
N VAL A 89 7.04 -15.19 -15.72
CA VAL A 89 7.26 -16.47 -16.43
C VAL A 89 6.27 -16.64 -17.57
N LEU A 90 4.99 -16.32 -17.34
CA LEU A 90 3.95 -16.33 -18.38
C LEU A 90 4.33 -15.42 -19.55
N SER A 91 4.79 -14.21 -19.26
CA SER A 91 5.26 -13.26 -20.28
C SER A 91 6.43 -13.81 -21.08
N MET A 92 7.48 -14.31 -20.40
CA MET A 92 8.68 -14.86 -21.04
C MET A 92 8.36 -16.09 -21.88
N ALA A 93 7.49 -16.98 -21.40
CA ALA A 93 7.08 -18.17 -22.14
C ALA A 93 6.27 -17.85 -23.40
N LEU A 94 5.46 -16.79 -23.36
CA LEU A 94 4.65 -16.35 -24.49
C LEU A 94 5.43 -15.48 -25.49
N LEU A 95 6.56 -14.92 -25.10
CA LEU A 95 7.33 -13.97 -25.90
C LEU A 95 7.58 -14.42 -27.33
N PRO A 96 7.97 -15.70 -27.64
CA PRO A 96 8.23 -16.15 -29.02
C PRO A 96 7.03 -16.12 -29.95
N ILE A 97 5.82 -16.18 -29.39
CA ILE A 97 4.59 -16.38 -30.17
C ILE A 97 3.57 -15.26 -30.01
N TYR A 98 3.74 -14.40 -28.96
CA TYR A 98 2.71 -13.44 -28.53
C TYR A 98 3.36 -12.15 -28.00
N PRO A 99 3.68 -11.19 -28.88
CA PRO A 99 4.31 -9.92 -28.48
C PRO A 99 3.50 -9.12 -27.42
N SER A 100 2.17 -9.19 -27.46
CA SER A 100 1.31 -8.53 -26.47
C SER A 100 1.57 -8.98 -25.03
N GLY A 101 2.15 -10.19 -24.86
CA GLY A 101 2.54 -10.73 -23.55
C GLY A 101 3.66 -9.96 -22.86
N MET A 102 4.41 -9.10 -23.55
CA MET A 102 5.41 -8.20 -22.94
C MET A 102 4.82 -7.33 -21.83
N ASN A 103 3.54 -6.98 -21.95
CA ASN A 103 2.86 -6.17 -20.94
C ASN A 103 2.74 -6.91 -19.60
N TYR A 104 2.58 -8.25 -19.60
CA TYR A 104 2.52 -9.06 -18.38
C TYR A 104 3.83 -9.02 -17.60
N PHE A 105 4.97 -8.86 -18.29
CA PHE A 105 6.28 -8.70 -17.67
C PHE A 105 6.34 -7.43 -16.82
N VAL A 106 5.88 -6.31 -17.37
CA VAL A 106 5.87 -5.00 -16.67
C VAL A 106 5.05 -5.12 -15.37
N PHE A 107 3.84 -5.70 -15.46
CA PHE A 107 3.00 -5.92 -14.28
C PHE A 107 3.66 -6.83 -13.25
N GLY A 108 4.26 -7.94 -13.68
CA GLY A 108 4.97 -8.85 -12.80
C GLY A 108 6.11 -8.19 -12.06
N CYS A 109 6.95 -7.41 -12.76
CA CYS A 109 8.05 -6.65 -12.18
C CYS A 109 7.58 -5.61 -11.15
N VAL A 110 6.52 -4.86 -11.45
CA VAL A 110 5.96 -3.86 -10.55
C VAL A 110 5.35 -4.52 -9.31
N MET A 111 4.59 -5.62 -9.50
CA MET A 111 3.91 -6.32 -8.42
C MET A 111 4.87 -7.15 -7.53
N LEU A 112 6.07 -7.47 -7.99
CA LEU A 112 7.04 -8.25 -7.23
C LEU A 112 7.34 -7.62 -5.86
N ARG A 113 7.38 -6.29 -5.77
CA ARG A 113 7.64 -5.56 -4.54
C ARG A 113 6.39 -5.18 -3.75
N THR A 114 5.21 -5.22 -4.33
CA THR A 114 3.98 -4.71 -3.68
C THR A 114 3.76 -5.27 -2.27
N ASN A 115 4.30 -6.46 -1.97
CA ASN A 115 4.13 -7.14 -0.69
C ASN A 115 5.45 -7.47 0.05
N ARG A 116 6.61 -7.00 -0.40
CA ARG A 116 7.90 -7.29 0.24
C ARG A 116 8.43 -6.10 1.00
N CYS A 117 8.80 -6.28 2.26
CA CYS A 117 9.60 -5.33 3.05
C CYS A 117 11.09 -5.42 2.64
N ILE A 118 11.40 -5.31 1.34
CA ILE A 118 12.76 -5.38 0.81
C ILE A 118 13.31 -3.96 0.68
N SER A 119 14.60 -3.79 0.96
CA SER A 119 15.31 -2.55 0.69
C SER A 119 15.18 -2.15 -0.79
N VAL A 120 15.08 -0.85 -1.05
CA VAL A 120 15.03 -0.30 -2.43
C VAL A 120 16.17 -0.82 -3.29
N ARG A 121 17.37 -0.98 -2.71
CA ARG A 121 18.56 -1.47 -3.43
C ARG A 121 18.37 -2.89 -3.94
N HIS A 122 17.84 -3.80 -3.11
CA HIS A 122 17.58 -5.19 -3.52
C HIS A 122 16.49 -5.26 -4.60
N TYR A 123 15.43 -4.47 -4.45
CA TYR A 123 14.38 -4.40 -5.47
C TYR A 123 14.91 -3.91 -6.83
N LEU A 124 15.73 -2.85 -6.83
CA LEU A 124 16.33 -2.33 -8.07
C LEU A 124 17.26 -3.39 -8.70
N LEU A 125 18.01 -4.12 -7.90
CA LEU A 125 18.89 -5.20 -8.39
C LEU A 125 18.07 -6.35 -9.00
N GLU A 126 17.00 -6.79 -8.33
CA GLU A 126 16.07 -7.80 -8.87
C GLU A 126 15.46 -7.31 -10.20
N LEU A 127 15.04 -6.03 -10.25
CA LEU A 127 14.45 -5.43 -11.44
C LEU A 127 15.43 -5.38 -12.61
N VAL A 128 16.67 -4.98 -12.35
CA VAL A 128 17.74 -4.96 -13.36
C VAL A 128 18.03 -6.37 -13.88
N LEU A 129 18.17 -7.35 -12.99
CA LEU A 129 18.42 -8.74 -13.39
C LEU A 129 17.28 -9.31 -14.25
N LEU A 130 16.03 -9.05 -13.87
CA LEU A 130 14.86 -9.49 -14.66
C LEU A 130 14.81 -8.82 -16.02
N ASN A 131 15.12 -7.51 -16.10
CA ASN A 131 15.19 -6.82 -17.39
C ASN A 131 16.32 -7.33 -18.27
N ILE A 132 17.50 -7.62 -17.71
CA ILE A 132 18.60 -8.24 -18.47
C ILE A 132 18.15 -9.60 -19.03
N ALA A 133 17.52 -10.44 -18.22
CA ALA A 133 17.02 -11.74 -18.65
C ALA A 133 15.97 -11.59 -19.77
N PHE A 134 15.02 -10.64 -19.62
CA PHE A 134 13.99 -10.38 -20.61
C PHE A 134 14.56 -9.86 -21.93
N VAL A 135 15.47 -8.89 -21.90
CA VAL A 135 16.10 -8.31 -23.07
C VAL A 135 16.97 -9.35 -23.78
N SER A 136 17.72 -10.18 -23.03
CA SER A 136 18.55 -11.27 -23.59
C SER A 136 17.67 -12.30 -24.31
N LEU A 137 16.54 -12.69 -23.72
CA LEU A 137 15.58 -13.60 -24.34
C LEU A 137 14.97 -12.99 -25.60
N ALA A 138 14.53 -11.73 -25.55
CA ALA A 138 13.97 -11.03 -26.70
C ALA A 138 14.97 -10.90 -27.85
N TRP A 139 16.23 -10.61 -27.51
CA TRP A 139 17.34 -10.57 -28.48
C TRP A 139 17.56 -11.94 -29.14
N TRP A 140 17.59 -12.99 -28.33
CA TRP A 140 17.77 -14.37 -28.84
C TRP A 140 16.63 -14.81 -29.77
N ILE A 141 15.39 -14.35 -29.52
CA ILE A 141 14.23 -14.61 -30.37
C ILE A 141 14.28 -13.79 -31.67
N GLY A 142 15.07 -12.69 -31.73
CA GLY A 142 15.21 -11.83 -32.89
C GLY A 142 14.27 -10.62 -32.89
N TYR A 143 13.79 -10.18 -31.73
CA TYR A 143 13.01 -8.94 -31.66
C TYR A 143 13.87 -7.72 -32.02
N PRO A 144 13.36 -6.77 -32.83
CA PRO A 144 14.06 -5.53 -33.11
C PRO A 144 14.22 -4.73 -31.81
N TRP A 145 15.43 -4.15 -31.62
CA TRP A 145 15.77 -3.43 -30.40
C TRP A 145 14.79 -2.27 -30.09
N GLN A 146 14.21 -1.64 -31.12
CA GLN A 146 13.23 -0.56 -30.98
C GLN A 146 11.96 -0.98 -30.24
N VAL A 147 11.59 -2.26 -30.35
CA VAL A 147 10.40 -2.83 -29.71
C VAL A 147 10.67 -3.16 -28.23
N VAL A 148 11.91 -3.51 -27.90
CA VAL A 148 12.29 -4.01 -26.58
C VAL A 148 12.85 -2.92 -25.68
N ALA A 149 13.53 -1.90 -26.25
CA ALA A 149 14.32 -0.91 -25.51
C ALA A 149 13.49 -0.07 -24.49
N TRP A 150 12.21 0.12 -24.74
CA TRP A 150 11.36 0.92 -23.86
C TRP A 150 10.86 0.14 -22.62
N ILE A 151 10.87 -1.19 -22.65
CA ILE A 151 10.36 -2.03 -21.54
C ILE A 151 11.20 -1.86 -20.27
N PRO A 152 12.55 -1.93 -20.30
CA PRO A 152 13.38 -1.63 -19.12
C PRO A 152 13.12 -0.25 -18.55
N ALA A 153 13.01 0.76 -19.41
CA ALA A 153 12.72 2.14 -18.97
C ALA A 153 11.37 2.22 -18.27
N LEU A 154 10.31 1.63 -18.85
CA LEU A 154 8.98 1.58 -18.24
C LEU A 154 8.97 0.84 -16.90
N THR A 155 9.56 -0.35 -16.84
CA THR A 155 9.59 -1.13 -15.60
C THR A 155 10.32 -0.40 -14.48
N VAL A 156 11.42 0.28 -14.77
CA VAL A 156 12.16 1.08 -13.79
C VAL A 156 11.35 2.29 -13.36
N ILE A 157 10.81 3.07 -14.30
CA ILE A 157 10.04 4.28 -13.99
C ILE A 157 8.80 3.94 -13.16
N ILE A 158 7.98 3.00 -13.62
CA ILE A 158 6.76 2.61 -12.91
C ILE A 158 7.11 1.96 -11.57
N GLY A 159 8.12 1.10 -11.53
CA GLY A 159 8.59 0.47 -10.30
C GLY A 159 9.07 1.49 -9.26
N LEU A 160 9.76 2.55 -9.68
CA LEU A 160 10.18 3.65 -8.81
C LEU A 160 8.97 4.46 -8.32
N ILE A 161 8.03 4.81 -9.20
CA ILE A 161 6.81 5.55 -8.82
C ILE A 161 6.02 4.78 -7.77
N VAL A 162 5.72 3.51 -8.02
CA VAL A 162 4.99 2.65 -7.06
C VAL A 162 5.77 2.50 -5.75
N ASN A 163 7.09 2.42 -5.81
CA ASN A 163 7.92 2.35 -4.62
C ASN A 163 7.88 3.65 -3.79
N VAL A 164 7.96 4.80 -4.43
CA VAL A 164 7.90 6.12 -3.76
C VAL A 164 6.52 6.31 -3.13
N GLU A 165 5.45 6.05 -3.86
CA GLU A 165 4.08 6.16 -3.36
C GLU A 165 3.85 5.28 -2.14
N ARG A 166 4.35 4.05 -2.18
CA ARG A 166 4.23 3.13 -1.05
C ARG A 166 5.00 3.60 0.17
N THR A 167 6.26 4.01 -0.02
CA THR A 167 7.08 4.52 1.08
C THR A 167 6.47 5.78 1.70
N SER A 168 5.89 6.65 0.88
CA SER A 168 5.16 7.83 1.35
C SER A 168 3.94 7.42 2.18
N SER A 169 3.13 6.50 1.69
CA SER A 169 1.93 6.02 2.41
C SER A 169 2.27 5.36 3.76
N GLU A 170 3.37 4.61 3.84
CA GLU A 170 3.86 4.01 5.09
C GLU A 170 4.31 5.09 6.10
N LYS A 171 5.03 6.12 5.62
CA LYS A 171 5.44 7.25 6.45
C LYS A 171 4.25 8.07 6.94
N ASP A 172 3.28 8.34 6.07
CA ASP A 172 2.07 9.06 6.42
C ASP A 172 1.25 8.32 7.49
N ALA A 173 1.16 6.99 7.40
CA ALA A 173 0.51 6.17 8.41
C ALA A 173 1.25 6.25 9.77
N ALA A 174 2.59 6.16 9.76
CA ALA A 174 3.40 6.28 10.97
C ALA A 174 3.28 7.67 11.61
N LEU A 175 3.27 8.73 10.79
CA LEU A 175 3.07 10.11 11.26
C LEU A 175 1.69 10.30 11.89
N ARG A 176 0.62 9.76 11.30
CA ARG A 176 -0.73 9.83 11.88
C ARG A 176 -0.78 9.18 13.27
N LEU A 177 -0.22 7.99 13.42
CA LEU A 177 -0.15 7.30 14.72
C LEU A 177 0.64 8.13 15.76
N SER A 178 1.77 8.72 15.36
CA SER A 178 2.55 9.60 16.23
C SER A 178 1.77 10.84 16.65
N HIS A 179 1.04 11.48 15.72
CA HIS A 179 0.20 12.63 16.04
C HIS A 179 -0.96 12.27 16.98
N GLU A 180 -1.58 11.12 16.83
CA GLU A 180 -2.64 10.65 17.73
C GLU A 180 -2.10 10.41 19.14
N GLU A 181 -0.91 9.85 19.28
CA GLU A 181 -0.27 9.62 20.58
C GLU A 181 0.11 10.96 21.24
N VAL A 182 0.69 11.90 20.48
CA VAL A 182 0.99 13.25 21.00
C VAL A 182 -0.28 13.96 21.48
N ARG A 183 -1.37 13.89 20.72
CA ARG A 183 -2.67 14.47 21.14
C ARG A 183 -3.18 13.82 22.41
N ARG A 184 -3.07 12.51 22.54
CA ARG A 184 -3.49 11.77 23.74
C ARG A 184 -2.69 12.19 24.95
N LEU A 185 -1.35 12.28 24.82
CA LEU A 185 -0.47 12.72 25.89
C LEU A 185 -0.73 14.18 26.30
N ALA A 186 -0.93 15.08 25.32
CA ALA A 186 -1.27 16.47 25.58
C ALA A 186 -2.60 16.60 26.33
N ALA A 187 -3.63 15.84 25.96
CA ALA A 187 -4.92 15.83 26.64
C ALA A 187 -4.80 15.31 28.08
N THR A 188 -3.94 14.31 28.33
CA THR A 188 -3.69 13.80 29.68
C THR A 188 -2.96 14.83 30.54
N ALA A 189 -1.90 15.44 29.99
CA ALA A 189 -1.16 16.50 30.68
C ALA A 189 -2.03 17.71 31.03
N GLU A 190 -2.92 18.11 30.12
CA GLU A 190 -3.87 19.20 30.36
C GLU A 190 -4.87 18.87 31.47
N ARG A 191 -5.39 17.63 31.50
CA ARG A 191 -6.25 17.17 32.61
C ARG A 191 -5.54 17.20 33.96
N GLU A 192 -4.29 16.77 34.00
CA GLU A 192 -3.48 16.81 35.23
C GLU A 192 -3.19 18.26 35.67
N ARG A 193 -2.96 19.18 34.70
CA ARG A 193 -2.78 20.59 34.99
C ARG A 193 -4.05 21.19 35.60
N ILE A 194 -5.19 20.95 34.94
CA ILE A 194 -6.50 21.44 35.44
C ILE A 194 -6.78 20.87 36.84
N GLY A 195 -6.49 19.58 37.07
CA GLY A 195 -6.66 18.97 38.39
C GLY A 195 -5.83 19.63 39.48
N ARG A 196 -4.56 19.97 39.19
CA ARG A 196 -3.70 20.73 40.13
C ARG A 196 -4.22 22.16 40.35
N ASP A 197 -4.59 22.90 39.30
CA ASP A 197 -5.10 24.24 39.40
C ASP A 197 -6.41 24.30 40.23
N LEU A 198 -7.30 23.30 40.07
CA LEU A 198 -8.50 23.15 40.88
C LEU A 198 -8.20 22.84 42.34
N HIS A 199 -7.23 21.93 42.58
CA HIS A 199 -6.82 21.57 43.94
C HIS A 199 -6.26 22.78 44.68
N ASP A 200 -5.43 23.58 44.03
CA ASP A 200 -4.81 24.76 44.59
C ASP A 200 -5.86 25.87 44.85
N LEU A 201 -6.79 26.08 43.92
CA LEU A 201 -7.91 27.02 44.09
C LEU A 201 -8.84 26.60 45.24
N LEU A 202 -9.21 25.33 45.33
CA LEU A 202 -10.08 24.83 46.39
C LEU A 202 -9.36 24.86 47.75
N GLY A 203 -8.07 24.51 47.79
CA GLY A 203 -7.26 24.57 49.00
C GLY A 203 -7.15 26.01 49.54
N HIS A 204 -6.89 26.98 48.66
CA HIS A 204 -6.80 28.38 49.04
C HIS A 204 -8.16 28.96 49.52
N THR A 205 -9.25 28.63 48.80
CA THR A 205 -10.59 29.11 49.21
C THR A 205 -11.06 28.50 50.53
N LEU A 206 -10.81 27.19 50.76
CA LEU A 206 -11.12 26.54 52.02
C LEU A 206 -10.32 27.15 53.19
N SER A 207 -9.01 27.40 52.99
CA SER A 207 -8.18 28.03 53.98
C SER A 207 -8.67 29.42 54.35
N LEU A 208 -9.10 30.25 53.38
CA LEU A 208 -9.71 31.58 53.60
C LEU A 208 -11.01 31.48 54.36
N ILE A 209 -11.86 30.51 54.05
CA ILE A 209 -13.15 30.28 54.75
C ILE A 209 -12.90 29.90 56.20
N THR A 210 -11.97 28.98 56.43
CA THR A 210 -11.59 28.56 57.80
C THR A 210 -11.09 29.73 58.61
N LEU A 211 -10.17 30.56 58.07
CA LEU A 211 -9.64 31.74 58.71
C LEU A 211 -10.72 32.77 59.07
N LYS A 212 -11.67 33.00 58.15
CA LYS A 212 -12.81 33.89 58.39
C LYS A 212 -13.76 33.36 59.47
N MET A 213 -13.98 32.06 59.52
CA MET A 213 -14.79 31.42 60.56
C MET A 213 -14.09 31.51 61.95
N GLU A 214 -12.79 31.27 62.04
CA GLU A 214 -12.03 31.45 63.26
C GLU A 214 -12.08 32.90 63.76
N LEU A 215 -11.91 33.87 62.84
CA LEU A 215 -12.00 35.30 63.18
C LEU A 215 -13.37 35.69 63.70
N SER A 216 -14.43 35.15 63.10
CA SER A 216 -15.84 35.42 63.52
C SER A 216 -16.11 34.82 64.91
N LEU A 217 -15.62 33.60 65.17
CA LEU A 217 -15.73 32.97 66.50
C LEU A 217 -14.96 33.73 67.56
N SER A 218 -13.76 34.21 67.26
CA SER A 218 -12.95 35.04 68.16
C SER A 218 -13.65 36.37 68.50
N LEU A 219 -14.30 37.02 67.52
CA LEU A 219 -15.03 38.23 67.72
C LEU A 219 -16.30 38.08 68.63
N ILE A 220 -16.96 36.93 68.49
CA ILE A 220 -18.12 36.56 69.33
C ILE A 220 -17.66 36.31 70.75
N HIS A 221 -16.51 35.69 71.00
CA HIS A 221 -15.98 35.44 72.35
C HIS A 221 -15.47 36.67 73.07
N ILE A 222 -15.08 37.73 72.32
CA ILE A 222 -14.64 39.01 72.87
C ILE A 222 -15.83 39.87 73.21
N SER A 223 -17.00 39.61 72.62
CA SER A 223 -18.23 40.42 72.86
C SER A 223 -19.19 39.93 73.99
N GLU A 224 -18.84 38.77 74.59
CA GLU A 224 -19.54 38.32 75.80
C GLU A 224 -18.95 39.06 77.07
N PRO A 225 -19.79 39.81 77.85
CA PRO A 225 -19.35 40.50 79.04
C PRO A 225 -19.09 39.60 80.25
#